data_cc5dbb0250dcd72b1dd908ee01474324
#
_entry.id   cc5dbb0250dcd72b1dd908ee01474324
#
_cell.length_a   1.000
_cell.length_b   1.000
_cell.length_c   1.000
_cell.angle_alpha   90.00
_cell.angle_beta   90.00
_cell.angle_gamma   90.00
#
_symmetry.space_group_name_H-M   'P 1'
#
loop_
_entity.id
_entity.type
_entity.pdbx_description
1 polymer ?
#
loop_
_entity_poly.entity_id
_entity_poly.type
_entity_poly.pdbx_seq_one_letter_code
_entity_poly.pdbx_strand_id
1 'polypeptide(L)'
;NKDEVWSKIKLGLQNFKSQLPSGVLAVIANDDFGDPSALLITLESEDKTYRELQRYMETLEDRLRRIESVSNLRRYGVQNEQISVYLDPDKLAAYGLDTRMLMTTLFTQGFTTASGSLENGGLDIPIHLSVTYPSEREVGEQILLADADGHMIRLKDVARIVREYPEPDSYITNNGKKAIILSMEMREGHNIVRYGKEVDEVLHAFERDLPESVSIRRIADK
;
A
#
# COMPACT_ATOMS: atom_id res chain seq x y z
N ASN A 1 2.41 -1.51 -35.93
CA ASN A 1 2.89 -2.00 -34.64
C ASN A 1 2.47 -1.02 -33.55
N LYS A 2 1.76 -1.51 -32.51
CA LYS A 2 1.19 -0.70 -31.40
C LYS A 2 2.28 0.19 -30.75
N ASP A 3 3.44 -0.42 -30.47
CA ASP A 3 4.56 0.26 -29.79
C ASP A 3 5.16 1.41 -30.63
N GLU A 4 5.21 1.24 -31.93
CA GLU A 4 5.69 2.29 -32.86
C GLU A 4 4.76 3.49 -32.89
N VAL A 5 3.45 3.25 -32.88
CA VAL A 5 2.43 4.33 -32.83
C VAL A 5 2.52 5.09 -31.50
N TRP A 6 2.60 4.35 -30.39
CA TRP A 6 2.73 4.98 -29.07
C TRP A 6 4.03 5.75 -28.90
N SER A 7 5.13 5.23 -29.44
CA SER A 7 6.41 5.94 -29.43
C SER A 7 6.32 7.26 -30.21
N LYS A 8 5.64 7.29 -31.36
CA LYS A 8 5.40 8.51 -32.13
C LYS A 8 4.51 9.50 -31.37
N ILE A 9 3.46 9.02 -30.68
CA ILE A 9 2.58 9.86 -29.86
C ILE A 9 3.37 10.48 -28.70
N LYS A 10 4.14 9.68 -27.95
CA LYS A 10 4.98 10.17 -26.85
C LYS A 10 5.98 11.24 -27.31
N LEU A 11 6.64 10.99 -28.44
CA LEU A 11 7.58 11.96 -29.03
C LEU A 11 6.86 13.25 -29.46
N GLY A 12 5.68 13.14 -30.07
CA GLY A 12 4.84 14.27 -30.44
C GLY A 12 4.44 15.12 -29.24
N LEU A 13 4.04 14.48 -28.13
CA LEU A 13 3.68 15.16 -26.90
C LEU A 13 4.87 15.86 -26.24
N GLN A 14 6.06 15.24 -26.26
CA GLN A 14 7.28 15.88 -25.76
C GLN A 14 7.64 17.13 -26.54
N ASN A 15 7.52 17.09 -27.87
CA ASN A 15 7.76 18.23 -28.74
C ASN A 15 6.72 19.35 -28.55
N PHE A 16 5.48 18.99 -28.20
CA PHE A 16 4.41 19.95 -27.95
C PHE A 16 4.51 20.62 -26.57
N LYS A 17 5.30 20.07 -25.66
CA LYS A 17 5.47 20.59 -24.30
C LYS A 17 5.89 22.05 -24.25
N SER A 18 6.71 22.50 -25.20
CA SER A 18 7.18 23.90 -25.32
C SER A 18 6.10 24.88 -25.76
N GLN A 19 4.97 24.40 -26.29
CA GLN A 19 3.83 25.21 -26.79
C GLN A 19 2.68 25.27 -25.79
N LEU A 20 2.82 24.63 -24.61
CA LEU A 20 1.77 24.62 -23.59
C LEU A 20 1.72 25.97 -22.84
N PRO A 21 0.51 26.43 -22.45
CA PRO A 21 0.35 27.62 -21.64
C PRO A 21 1.09 27.53 -20.31
N SER A 22 1.55 28.66 -19.79
CA SER A 22 2.14 28.75 -18.46
C SER A 22 1.13 28.32 -17.41
N GLY A 23 1.45 27.27 -16.68
CA GLY A 23 0.56 26.64 -15.67
C GLY A 23 0.29 25.16 -15.91
N VAL A 24 0.60 24.63 -17.09
CA VAL A 24 0.56 23.18 -17.33
C VAL A 24 1.86 22.56 -16.87
N LEU A 25 1.82 21.82 -15.77
CA LEU A 25 3.02 21.22 -15.15
C LEU A 25 3.53 20.00 -15.91
N ALA A 26 2.62 19.16 -16.42
CA ALA A 26 2.96 17.97 -17.20
C ALA A 26 1.81 17.56 -18.13
N VAL A 27 2.17 16.97 -19.27
CA VAL A 27 1.28 16.16 -20.10
C VAL A 27 1.88 14.79 -20.20
N ILE A 28 1.13 13.78 -19.72
CA ILE A 28 1.57 12.38 -19.67
C ILE A 28 0.65 11.58 -20.59
N ALA A 29 1.25 10.89 -21.57
CA ALA A 29 0.53 9.86 -22.31
C ALA A 29 0.57 8.57 -21.48
N ASN A 30 -0.57 8.14 -21.00
CA ASN A 30 -0.71 6.81 -20.44
C ASN A 30 -1.00 5.84 -21.61
N ASP A 31 -0.06 4.97 -21.88
CA ASP A 31 -0.16 3.89 -22.90
C ASP A 31 -0.33 2.51 -22.26
N ASP A 32 -0.43 2.46 -20.94
CA ASP A 32 -0.74 1.26 -20.16
C ASP A 32 -2.25 0.97 -20.22
N PHE A 33 -2.76 0.87 -21.44
CA PHE A 33 -4.08 0.31 -21.71
C PHE A 33 -3.90 -1.20 -21.71
N GLY A 34 -4.22 -1.78 -20.57
CA GLY A 34 -3.99 -3.14 -20.18
C GLY A 34 -4.21 -4.20 -21.26
N ASP A 35 -3.53 -5.27 -21.07
CA ASP A 35 -3.75 -6.51 -21.83
C ASP A 35 -5.24 -6.85 -21.80
N PRO A 36 -5.82 -7.29 -22.94
CA PRO A 36 -7.27 -7.25 -23.18
C PRO A 36 -8.13 -8.24 -22.36
N SER A 37 -7.59 -8.87 -21.35
CA SER A 37 -8.30 -9.87 -20.54
C SER A 37 -7.93 -9.77 -19.07
N ALA A 38 -8.61 -8.87 -18.35
CA ALA A 38 -8.50 -8.80 -16.90
C ALA A 38 -9.33 -9.92 -16.25
N LEU A 39 -8.70 -10.72 -15.41
CA LEU A 39 -9.37 -11.61 -14.48
C LEU A 39 -9.40 -10.99 -13.10
N LEU A 40 -10.58 -10.99 -12.48
CA LEU A 40 -10.76 -10.57 -11.10
C LEU A 40 -11.01 -11.79 -10.23
N ILE A 41 -10.21 -11.91 -9.17
CA ILE A 41 -10.37 -12.95 -8.16
C ILE A 41 -10.66 -12.27 -6.84
N THR A 42 -11.67 -12.76 -6.13
CA THR A 42 -12.08 -12.27 -4.82
C THR A 42 -11.80 -13.32 -3.79
N LEU A 43 -11.13 -12.94 -2.69
CA LEU A 43 -11.11 -13.68 -1.43
C LEU A 43 -12.06 -13.02 -0.46
N GLU A 44 -12.98 -13.78 0.10
CA GLU A 44 -14.00 -13.26 1.00
C GLU A 44 -14.17 -14.12 2.25
N SER A 45 -14.50 -13.45 3.38
CA SER A 45 -14.78 -14.13 4.63
C SER A 45 -15.69 -13.28 5.54
N GLU A 46 -16.48 -13.95 6.38
CA GLU A 46 -17.30 -13.30 7.41
C GLU A 46 -16.49 -13.06 8.69
N ASP A 47 -15.61 -13.97 9.05
CA ASP A 47 -14.92 -14.03 10.35
C ASP A 47 -13.46 -13.59 10.29
N LYS A 48 -12.82 -13.61 9.12
CA LYS A 48 -11.44 -13.19 8.97
C LYS A 48 -11.30 -11.67 8.90
N THR A 49 -10.16 -11.19 9.38
CA THR A 49 -9.77 -9.79 9.24
C THR A 49 -9.24 -9.52 7.82
N TYR A 50 -9.25 -8.26 7.38
CA TYR A 50 -8.62 -7.87 6.10
C TYR A 50 -7.14 -8.27 6.04
N ARG A 51 -6.43 -8.20 7.16
CA ARG A 51 -5.03 -8.62 7.27
C ARG A 51 -4.85 -10.12 7.00
N GLU A 52 -5.72 -10.96 7.55
CA GLU A 52 -5.66 -12.41 7.30
C GLU A 52 -5.98 -12.71 5.84
N LEU A 53 -7.01 -12.07 5.28
CA LEU A 53 -7.34 -12.18 3.86
C LEU A 53 -6.19 -11.73 2.96
N GLN A 54 -5.52 -10.64 3.35
CA GLN A 54 -4.35 -10.13 2.61
C GLN A 54 -3.22 -11.15 2.58
N ARG A 55 -2.91 -11.84 3.69
CA ARG A 55 -1.87 -12.87 3.72
C ARG A 55 -2.20 -14.05 2.79
N TYR A 56 -3.47 -14.47 2.76
CA TYR A 56 -3.90 -15.49 1.81
C TYR A 56 -3.77 -14.99 0.37
N MET A 57 -4.15 -13.75 0.10
CA MET A 57 -4.02 -13.15 -1.23
C MET A 57 -2.55 -13.03 -1.67
N GLU A 58 -1.64 -12.68 -0.78
CA GLU A 58 -0.20 -12.65 -1.06
C GLU A 58 0.33 -14.02 -1.46
N THR A 59 -0.08 -15.06 -0.73
CA THR A 59 0.30 -16.44 -1.07
C THR A 59 -0.24 -16.87 -2.43
N LEU A 60 -1.48 -16.51 -2.75
CA LEU A 60 -2.09 -16.76 -4.06
C LEU A 60 -1.35 -16.01 -5.17
N GLU A 61 -1.06 -14.74 -4.96
CA GLU A 61 -0.33 -13.90 -5.91
C GLU A 61 1.04 -14.49 -6.24
N ASP A 62 1.77 -14.99 -5.23
CA ASP A 62 3.08 -15.62 -5.43
C ASP A 62 2.99 -16.91 -6.27
N ARG A 63 1.89 -17.66 -6.14
CA ARG A 63 1.63 -18.83 -7.00
C ARG A 63 1.30 -18.41 -8.43
N LEU A 64 0.45 -17.40 -8.60
CA LEU A 64 0.04 -16.90 -9.92
C LEU A 64 1.19 -16.24 -10.68
N ARG A 65 2.11 -15.56 -10.00
CA ARG A 65 3.32 -14.96 -10.61
C ARG A 65 4.22 -15.97 -11.30
N ARG A 66 4.11 -17.25 -10.98
CA ARG A 66 4.88 -18.34 -11.62
C ARG A 66 4.33 -18.74 -12.99
N ILE A 67 3.11 -18.32 -13.31
CA ILE A 67 2.50 -18.57 -14.60
C ILE A 67 3.05 -17.52 -15.57
N GLU A 68 3.70 -17.97 -16.65
CA GLU A 68 4.36 -17.09 -17.62
C GLU A 68 3.38 -16.14 -18.32
N SER A 69 2.15 -16.60 -18.52
CA SER A 69 1.09 -15.84 -19.18
C SER A 69 0.40 -14.80 -18.30
N VAL A 70 0.72 -14.76 -16.98
CA VAL A 70 0.15 -13.78 -16.03
C VAL A 70 0.99 -12.51 -16.03
N SER A 71 0.31 -11.35 -16.06
CA SER A 71 0.90 -10.02 -15.94
C SER A 71 0.05 -9.10 -15.06
N ASN A 72 0.61 -7.96 -14.68
CA ASN A 72 -0.09 -6.83 -14.02
C ASN A 72 -0.99 -7.22 -12.84
N LEU A 73 -0.44 -7.99 -11.91
CA LEU A 73 -1.15 -8.33 -10.67
C LEU A 73 -1.32 -7.10 -9.78
N ARG A 74 -2.58 -6.74 -9.46
CA ARG A 74 -2.93 -5.59 -8.61
C ARG A 74 -3.95 -6.00 -7.56
N ARG A 75 -3.69 -5.66 -6.31
CA ARG A 75 -4.59 -5.90 -5.17
C ARG A 75 -5.42 -4.68 -4.85
N TYR A 76 -6.69 -4.90 -4.50
CA TYR A 76 -7.62 -3.87 -4.05
C TYR A 76 -8.26 -4.28 -2.74
N GLY A 77 -8.58 -3.30 -1.89
CA GLY A 77 -9.14 -3.54 -0.56
C GLY A 77 -8.11 -3.99 0.48
N VAL A 78 -6.81 -3.84 0.17
CA VAL A 78 -5.73 -4.12 1.11
C VAL A 78 -5.53 -2.96 2.07
N GLN A 79 -5.20 -3.30 3.32
CA GLN A 79 -4.77 -2.32 4.31
C GLN A 79 -3.25 -2.28 4.35
N ASN A 80 -2.68 -1.12 4.08
CA ASN A 80 -1.25 -0.94 4.22
C ASN A 80 -0.87 -0.85 5.69
N GLU A 81 0.14 -1.60 6.08
CA GLU A 81 0.73 -1.52 7.41
C GLU A 81 1.50 -0.22 7.54
N GLN A 82 1.35 0.44 8.68
CA GLN A 82 2.09 1.65 9.01
C GLN A 82 2.70 1.55 10.41
N ILE A 83 3.78 2.29 10.63
CA ILE A 83 4.33 2.50 11.97
C ILE A 83 3.85 3.87 12.43
N SER A 84 3.02 3.88 13.46
CA SER A 84 2.50 5.09 14.09
C SER A 84 3.32 5.44 15.32
N VAL A 85 3.61 6.72 15.45
CA VAL A 85 4.36 7.30 16.58
C VAL A 85 3.42 8.21 17.36
N TYR A 86 3.10 7.81 18.57
CA TYR A 86 2.24 8.57 19.50
C TYR A 86 3.12 9.29 20.51
N LEU A 87 3.24 10.61 20.39
CA LEU A 87 4.03 11.43 21.28
C LEU A 87 3.37 11.53 22.66
N ASP A 88 4.16 11.42 23.71
CA ASP A 88 3.73 11.57 25.09
C ASP A 88 4.04 13.01 25.57
N PRO A 89 3.00 13.88 25.74
CA PRO A 89 3.20 15.27 26.10
C PRO A 89 3.90 15.45 27.46
N ASP A 90 3.61 14.57 28.41
CA ASP A 90 4.18 14.65 29.76
C ASP A 90 5.68 14.34 29.74
N LYS A 91 6.07 13.34 28.94
CA LYS A 91 7.48 13.01 28.75
C LYS A 91 8.20 14.10 27.98
N LEU A 92 7.59 14.67 26.93
CA LEU A 92 8.17 15.81 26.22
C LEU A 92 8.43 16.97 27.17
N ALA A 93 7.45 17.32 28.01
CA ALA A 93 7.60 18.37 28.99
C ALA A 93 8.70 18.05 30.02
N ALA A 94 8.80 16.80 30.50
CA ALA A 94 9.83 16.36 31.45
C ALA A 94 11.25 16.49 30.88
N TYR A 95 11.43 16.29 29.59
CA TYR A 95 12.71 16.49 28.88
C TYR A 95 12.90 17.93 28.39
N GLY A 96 11.94 18.84 28.62
CA GLY A 96 11.99 20.21 28.12
C GLY A 96 11.94 20.33 26.61
N LEU A 97 11.36 19.36 25.95
CA LEU A 97 11.26 19.32 24.49
C LEU A 97 10.02 20.05 23.97
N ASP A 98 10.22 20.95 23.02
CA ASP A 98 9.13 21.60 22.31
C ASP A 98 8.57 20.70 21.21
N THR A 99 7.26 20.44 21.28
CA THR A 99 6.56 19.57 20.32
C THR A 99 6.76 20.05 18.86
N ARG A 100 6.78 21.36 18.61
CA ARG A 100 6.93 21.92 17.28
C ARG A 100 8.34 21.67 16.72
N MET A 101 9.36 21.81 17.56
CA MET A 101 10.74 21.53 17.19
C MET A 101 10.91 20.05 16.86
N LEU A 102 10.33 19.19 17.68
CA LEU A 102 10.35 17.75 17.47
C LEU A 102 9.66 17.36 16.14
N MET A 103 8.48 17.92 15.88
CA MET A 103 7.77 17.71 14.62
C MET A 103 8.62 18.10 13.40
N THR A 104 9.28 19.27 13.47
CA THR A 104 10.17 19.72 12.39
C THR A 104 11.33 18.72 12.20
N THR A 105 11.92 18.23 13.28
CA THR A 105 13.00 17.24 13.21
C THR A 105 12.52 15.95 12.56
N LEU A 106 11.36 15.43 12.96
CA LEU A 106 10.78 14.22 12.39
C LEU A 106 10.44 14.40 10.91
N PHE A 107 9.89 15.53 10.50
CA PHE A 107 9.64 15.84 9.09
C PHE A 107 10.91 15.82 8.25
N THR A 108 12.00 16.40 8.74
CA THR A 108 13.28 16.37 8.03
C THR A 108 13.87 14.98 7.89
N GLN A 109 13.44 14.05 8.75
CA GLN A 109 13.82 12.64 8.71
C GLN A 109 12.86 11.77 7.87
N GLY A 110 11.89 12.38 7.19
CA GLY A 110 10.97 11.69 6.27
C GLY A 110 9.67 11.18 6.91
N PHE A 111 9.38 11.62 8.13
CA PHE A 111 8.08 11.34 8.74
C PHE A 111 7.01 12.27 8.15
N THR A 112 5.82 11.73 7.89
CA THR A 112 4.67 12.50 7.43
C THR A 112 3.57 12.46 8.48
N THR A 113 2.81 13.54 8.64
CA THR A 113 1.62 13.50 9.50
C THR A 113 0.41 13.09 8.69
N ALA A 114 -0.38 12.15 9.18
CA ALA A 114 -1.79 12.11 8.84
C ALA A 114 -2.51 13.23 9.61
N SER A 115 -3.58 13.76 9.05
CA SER A 115 -4.39 14.80 9.66
C SER A 115 -4.77 14.37 11.08
N GLY A 116 -4.20 15.02 12.11
CA GLY A 116 -4.43 14.65 13.48
C GLY A 116 -5.85 14.90 13.91
N SER A 117 -6.48 13.94 14.58
CA SER A 117 -7.68 14.16 15.37
C SER A 117 -7.28 14.40 16.82
N LEU A 118 -7.84 15.44 17.41
CA LEU A 118 -7.78 15.70 18.85
C LEU A 118 -8.85 14.81 19.50
N GLU A 119 -8.47 13.63 19.98
CA GLU A 119 -9.32 12.84 20.84
C GLU A 119 -8.81 12.87 22.29
N ASN A 120 -9.70 13.26 23.20
CA ASN A 120 -9.53 13.18 24.67
C ASN A 120 -8.36 13.96 25.30
N GLY A 121 -8.08 15.19 24.86
CA GLY A 121 -7.16 16.09 25.58
C GLY A 121 -5.67 15.72 25.50
N GLY A 122 -5.32 14.68 24.77
CA GLY A 122 -3.97 14.33 24.38
C GLY A 122 -3.74 14.70 22.91
N LEU A 123 -2.57 15.24 22.61
CA LEU A 123 -2.18 15.52 21.23
C LEU A 123 -1.71 14.20 20.60
N ASP A 124 -2.65 13.32 20.22
CA ASP A 124 -2.35 12.14 19.42
C ASP A 124 -2.12 12.59 17.98
N ILE A 125 -0.87 12.85 17.64
CA ILE A 125 -0.46 13.12 16.27
C ILE A 125 0.13 11.83 15.74
N PRO A 126 -0.62 11.02 15.00
CA PRO A 126 -0.05 9.85 14.33
C PRO A 126 0.88 10.36 13.23
N ILE A 127 2.16 10.08 13.40
CA ILE A 127 3.19 10.40 12.42
C ILE A 127 3.45 9.11 11.66
N HIS A 128 3.27 9.14 10.35
CA HIS A 128 3.48 7.98 9.48
C HIS A 128 4.84 8.08 8.80
N LEU A 129 5.47 6.95 8.62
CA LEU A 129 6.70 6.85 7.86
C LEU A 129 6.40 6.47 6.41
N SER A 130 6.84 7.33 5.49
CA SER A 130 6.81 7.05 4.05
C SER A 130 7.96 6.13 3.59
N VAL A 131 8.91 5.85 4.47
CA VAL A 131 10.10 5.05 4.17
C VAL A 131 9.98 3.70 4.84
N THR A 132 10.36 2.64 4.14
CA THR A 132 10.37 1.26 4.66
C THR A 132 11.40 1.13 5.78
N TYR A 133 10.97 1.35 7.03
CA TYR A 133 11.78 0.98 8.19
C TYR A 133 11.50 -0.49 8.52
N PRO A 134 12.55 -1.27 8.78
CA PRO A 134 12.39 -2.72 8.99
C PRO A 134 11.69 -3.05 10.32
N SER A 135 11.74 -2.15 11.34
CA SER A 135 11.10 -2.45 12.63
C SER A 135 10.74 -1.21 13.44
N GLU A 136 9.74 -1.36 14.35
CA GLU A 136 9.37 -0.36 15.36
C GLU A 136 10.56 0.01 16.25
N ARG A 137 11.44 -0.97 16.49
CA ARG A 137 12.64 -0.77 17.27
C ARG A 137 13.59 0.23 16.60
N GLU A 138 13.83 0.11 15.31
CA GLU A 138 14.70 1.04 14.58
C GLU A 138 14.15 2.46 14.58
N VAL A 139 12.83 2.61 14.44
CA VAL A 139 12.16 3.90 14.59
C VAL A 139 12.38 4.46 15.97
N GLY A 140 12.22 3.64 17.02
CA GLY A 140 12.39 4.04 18.41
C GLY A 140 13.82 4.45 18.79
N GLU A 141 14.80 3.86 18.15
CA GLU A 141 16.22 4.15 18.43
C GLU A 141 16.71 5.45 17.77
N GLN A 142 15.88 6.13 16.99
CA GLN A 142 16.26 7.41 16.39
C GLN A 142 16.55 8.46 17.47
N ILE A 143 17.70 9.11 17.32
CA ILE A 143 18.14 10.17 18.23
C ILE A 143 17.43 11.47 17.84
N LEU A 144 16.73 12.06 18.79
CA LEU A 144 16.03 13.34 18.59
C LEU A 144 16.91 14.52 18.91
N LEU A 145 17.52 14.49 20.10
CA LEU A 145 18.36 15.55 20.64
C LEU A 145 19.36 14.97 21.65
N ALA A 146 20.40 15.74 21.99
CA ALA A 146 21.19 15.55 23.19
C ALA A 146 20.75 16.60 24.19
N ASP A 147 20.58 16.23 25.48
CA ASP A 147 20.34 17.17 26.54
C ASP A 147 21.61 17.97 26.90
N ALA A 148 21.47 18.94 27.83
CA ALA A 148 22.57 19.78 28.23
C ALA A 148 23.75 19.00 28.88
N ASP A 149 23.46 17.80 29.40
CA ASP A 149 24.44 16.92 30.05
C ASP A 149 25.04 15.89 29.06
N GLY A 150 24.63 15.95 27.78
CA GLY A 150 25.10 15.08 26.68
C GLY A 150 24.39 13.73 26.60
N HIS A 151 23.30 13.51 27.32
CA HIS A 151 22.48 12.30 27.17
C HIS A 151 21.67 12.37 25.89
N MET A 152 21.68 11.27 25.14
CA MET A 152 20.92 11.15 23.89
C MET A 152 19.48 10.81 24.20
N ILE A 153 18.56 11.69 23.82
CA ILE A 153 17.11 11.44 23.89
C ILE A 153 16.69 10.78 22.58
N ARG A 154 16.08 9.61 22.70
CA ARG A 154 15.59 8.82 21.56
C ARG A 154 14.07 8.93 21.45
N LEU A 155 13.55 8.64 20.26
CA LEU A 155 12.10 8.71 20.01
C LEU A 155 11.31 7.79 20.97
N LYS A 156 11.82 6.61 21.30
CA LYS A 156 11.19 5.68 22.25
C LYS A 156 11.05 6.23 23.67
N ASP A 157 11.88 7.23 24.06
CA ASP A 157 11.86 7.80 25.40
C ASP A 157 10.67 8.75 25.58
N VAL A 158 10.17 9.34 24.50
CA VAL A 158 9.11 10.35 24.47
C VAL A 158 7.88 9.96 23.65
N ALA A 159 7.87 8.76 23.10
CA ALA A 159 6.78 8.30 22.25
C ALA A 159 6.50 6.79 22.43
N ARG A 160 5.26 6.41 22.14
CA ARG A 160 4.85 5.02 21.94
C ARG A 160 4.83 4.74 20.45
N ILE A 161 5.54 3.70 20.03
CA ILE A 161 5.69 3.31 18.64
C ILE A 161 4.95 2.00 18.43
N VAL A 162 4.02 1.98 17.49
CA VAL A 162 3.12 0.86 17.25
C VAL A 162 3.01 0.59 15.77
N ARG A 163 3.11 -0.67 15.41
CA ARG A 163 2.77 -1.14 14.06
C ARG A 163 1.27 -1.41 14.01
N GLU A 164 0.58 -0.73 13.14
CA GLU A 164 -0.87 -0.83 13.05
C GLU A 164 -1.36 -0.70 11.62
N TYR A 165 -2.63 -1.00 11.44
CA TYR A 165 -3.33 -0.80 10.18
C TYR A 165 -4.24 0.40 10.37
N PRO A 166 -4.04 1.49 9.62
CA PRO A 166 -4.97 2.62 9.64
C PRO A 166 -6.35 2.15 9.20
N GLU A 167 -7.37 2.88 9.63
CA GLU A 167 -8.69 2.68 9.03
C GLU A 167 -8.58 2.91 7.52
N PRO A 168 -9.01 1.97 6.71
CA PRO A 168 -8.90 2.11 5.26
C PRO A 168 -9.86 3.20 4.78
N ASP A 169 -9.41 3.98 3.81
CA ASP A 169 -10.24 4.99 3.13
C ASP A 169 -11.44 4.35 2.41
N SER A 170 -11.35 3.06 2.12
CA SER A 170 -12.41 2.29 1.47
C SER A 170 -12.37 0.81 1.88
N TYR A 171 -13.55 0.26 2.12
CA TYR A 171 -13.73 -1.16 2.39
C TYR A 171 -14.33 -1.84 1.16
N ILE A 172 -13.80 -3.01 0.80
CA ILE A 172 -14.44 -3.86 -0.20
C ILE A 172 -15.22 -4.94 0.54
N THR A 173 -16.50 -4.99 0.27
CA THR A 173 -17.38 -6.05 0.78
C THR A 173 -18.11 -6.69 -0.39
N ASN A 174 -18.34 -7.99 -0.29
CA ASN A 174 -19.18 -8.73 -1.21
C ASN A 174 -20.28 -9.44 -0.41
N ASN A 175 -21.54 -9.06 -0.65
CA ASN A 175 -22.70 -9.59 0.09
C ASN A 175 -22.55 -9.51 1.63
N GLY A 176 -21.98 -8.40 2.14
CA GLY A 176 -21.75 -8.19 3.57
C GLY A 176 -20.50 -8.86 4.14
N LYS A 177 -19.79 -9.67 3.36
CA LYS A 177 -18.52 -10.28 3.75
C LYS A 177 -17.35 -9.36 3.41
N LYS A 178 -16.33 -9.34 4.25
CA LYS A 178 -15.07 -8.66 3.94
C LYS A 178 -14.43 -9.33 2.73
N ALA A 179 -13.94 -8.53 1.79
CA ALA A 179 -13.38 -9.03 0.56
C ALA A 179 -12.09 -8.28 0.17
N ILE A 180 -11.18 -9.00 -0.45
CA ILE A 180 -10.01 -8.45 -1.15
C ILE A 180 -10.07 -8.95 -2.59
N ILE A 181 -9.78 -8.05 -3.52
CA ILE A 181 -9.79 -8.35 -4.95
C ILE A 181 -8.37 -8.36 -5.47
N LEU A 182 -8.05 -9.36 -6.29
CA LEU A 182 -6.85 -9.41 -7.10
C LEU A 182 -7.26 -9.28 -8.57
N SER A 183 -6.77 -8.25 -9.22
CA SER A 183 -6.84 -8.11 -10.67
C SER A 183 -5.56 -8.67 -11.29
N MET A 184 -5.70 -9.40 -12.37
CA MET A 184 -4.58 -9.87 -13.17
C MET A 184 -4.91 -9.77 -14.64
N GLU A 185 -3.91 -9.60 -15.46
CA GLU A 185 -4.02 -9.48 -16.90
C GLU A 185 -3.26 -10.61 -17.58
N MET A 186 -3.69 -10.99 -18.77
CA MET A 186 -2.95 -11.92 -19.59
C MET A 186 -1.84 -11.18 -20.36
N ARG A 187 -0.63 -11.71 -20.33
CA ARG A 187 0.48 -11.16 -21.11
C ARG A 187 0.19 -11.26 -22.62
N GLU A 188 0.49 -10.20 -23.35
CA GLU A 188 0.31 -10.14 -24.80
C GLU A 188 1.01 -11.32 -25.51
N GLY A 189 0.35 -11.86 -26.53
CA GLY A 189 0.85 -12.99 -27.31
C GLY A 189 0.57 -14.38 -26.75
N HIS A 190 0.00 -14.48 -25.57
CA HIS A 190 -0.43 -15.76 -24.98
C HIS A 190 -1.86 -16.14 -25.38
N ASN A 191 -2.17 -17.43 -25.24
CA ASN A 191 -3.49 -17.95 -25.56
C ASN A 191 -4.42 -17.86 -24.35
N ILE A 192 -5.55 -17.15 -24.49
CA ILE A 192 -6.51 -16.89 -23.40
C ILE A 192 -7.09 -18.18 -22.78
N VAL A 193 -7.33 -19.22 -23.59
CA VAL A 193 -7.88 -20.49 -23.10
C VAL A 193 -6.84 -21.21 -22.23
N ARG A 194 -5.58 -21.19 -22.66
CA ARG A 194 -4.48 -21.77 -21.89
C ARG A 194 -4.25 -20.99 -20.59
N TYR A 195 -4.24 -19.66 -20.68
CA TYR A 195 -4.15 -18.76 -19.54
C TYR A 195 -5.23 -19.05 -18.49
N GLY A 196 -6.50 -19.11 -18.91
CA GLY A 196 -7.62 -19.42 -18.03
C GLY A 196 -7.47 -20.78 -17.35
N LYS A 197 -7.02 -21.82 -18.08
CA LYS A 197 -6.80 -23.15 -17.54
C LYS A 197 -5.66 -23.19 -16.51
N GLU A 198 -4.53 -22.57 -16.81
CA GLU A 198 -3.37 -22.50 -15.90
C GLU A 198 -3.72 -21.74 -14.60
N VAL A 199 -4.49 -20.64 -14.71
CA VAL A 199 -5.00 -19.90 -13.56
C VAL A 199 -5.98 -20.77 -12.75
N ASP A 200 -6.94 -21.43 -13.38
CA ASP A 200 -7.93 -22.27 -12.69
C ASP A 200 -7.26 -23.43 -11.96
N GLU A 201 -6.23 -24.05 -12.52
CA GLU A 201 -5.45 -25.10 -11.82
C GLU A 201 -4.82 -24.59 -10.53
N VAL A 202 -4.25 -23.39 -10.54
CA VAL A 202 -3.68 -22.75 -9.35
C VAL A 202 -4.77 -22.40 -8.34
N LEU A 203 -5.91 -21.85 -8.80
CA LEU A 203 -7.03 -21.51 -7.91
C LEU A 203 -7.60 -22.73 -7.20
N HIS A 204 -7.86 -23.81 -7.92
CA HIS A 204 -8.36 -25.05 -7.32
C HIS A 204 -7.37 -25.69 -6.34
N ALA A 205 -6.06 -25.60 -6.63
CA ALA A 205 -5.04 -26.08 -5.70
C ALA A 205 -5.01 -25.21 -4.44
N PHE A 206 -5.13 -23.89 -4.60
CA PHE A 206 -5.11 -22.95 -3.50
C PHE A 206 -6.35 -23.02 -2.62
N GLU A 207 -7.54 -23.21 -3.21
CA GLU A 207 -8.80 -23.35 -2.50
C GLU A 207 -8.76 -24.49 -1.46
N ARG A 208 -8.08 -25.59 -1.78
CA ARG A 208 -7.90 -26.72 -0.84
C ARG A 208 -7.03 -26.40 0.36
N ASP A 209 -6.16 -25.38 0.24
CA ASP A 209 -5.28 -24.93 1.31
C ASP A 209 -5.93 -23.84 2.18
N LEU A 210 -7.10 -23.30 1.76
CA LEU A 210 -7.81 -22.27 2.49
C LEU A 210 -8.63 -22.86 3.66
N PRO A 211 -8.78 -22.09 4.77
CA PRO A 211 -9.77 -22.41 5.80
C PRO A 211 -11.19 -22.43 5.22
N GLU A 212 -12.09 -23.23 5.79
CA GLU A 212 -13.51 -23.30 5.37
C GLU A 212 -14.24 -21.96 5.42
N SER A 213 -13.78 -21.04 6.29
CA SER A 213 -14.35 -19.71 6.45
C SER A 213 -13.91 -18.70 5.38
N VAL A 214 -12.98 -19.07 4.50
CA VAL A 214 -12.49 -18.23 3.40
C VAL A 214 -12.90 -18.83 2.08
N SER A 215 -13.66 -18.07 1.30
CA SER A 215 -14.07 -18.48 -0.04
C SER A 215 -13.32 -17.68 -1.11
N ILE A 216 -12.97 -18.37 -2.17
CA ILE A 216 -12.37 -17.78 -3.38
C ILE A 216 -13.40 -17.78 -4.50
N ARG A 217 -13.51 -16.65 -5.21
CA ARG A 217 -14.40 -16.54 -6.38
C ARG A 217 -13.67 -15.87 -7.53
N ARG A 218 -13.93 -16.36 -8.71
CA ARG A 218 -13.53 -15.73 -9.95
C ARG A 218 -14.70 -14.87 -10.44
N ILE A 219 -14.46 -13.59 -10.62
CA ILE A 219 -15.40 -12.69 -11.28
C ILE A 219 -14.91 -12.64 -12.74
N ALA A 220 -15.64 -13.32 -13.62
CA ALA A 220 -15.38 -13.21 -15.05
C ALA A 220 -15.99 -11.90 -15.53
N ASP A 221 -15.20 -11.02 -16.08
CA ASP A 221 -15.72 -9.97 -16.96
C ASP A 221 -16.15 -10.64 -18.27
N LYS A 222 -17.39 -10.35 -18.70
CA LYS A 222 -17.97 -10.95 -19.91
C LYS A 222 -17.49 -10.23 -21.15
#